data_41f70a3e1ad3d3d4df86944f81f4379c
#
_entry.id   41f70a3e1ad3d3d4df86944f81f4379c
#
_cell.length_a   1.000
_cell.length_b   1.000
_cell.length_c   1.000
_cell.angle_alpha   90.00
_cell.angle_beta   90.00
_cell.angle_gamma   90.00
#
_symmetry.space_group_name_H-M   'P 1'
#
loop_
_entity.id
_entity.type
_entity.pdbx_description
1 polymer ?
#
loop_
_entity_poly.entity_id
_entity_poly.type
_entity_poly.pdbx_seq_one_letter_code
_entity_poly.pdbx_strand_id
1 'polypeptide(L)'
;MEFDATRKTLLMRVKNRKDQQSWDEFVHYYKPYIYRVIKNAITSHHDCEDLVQKTLVTCWEKLPEYEYDPQRSKFRTWICTIARNYVMKFYRDTGRYSDKIDNFGGEVGDQLSEPEIEKIAEKEWQLYISNLAWNNISNDFDGNALECFMMMSEGLSAAAVSEKLGITVGSVYVLKKRVTEKLYREINRLDRDLN
;
A
#
# COMPACT_ATOMS: atom_id res chain seq x y z
N MET A 1 20.87 10.43 -7.60
CA MET A 1 20.18 11.72 -7.39
C MET A 1 18.99 11.95 -8.34
N GLU A 2 18.59 10.98 -9.14
CA GLU A 2 17.55 11.09 -10.19
C GLU A 2 16.13 10.67 -9.75
N PHE A 3 16.01 10.02 -8.59
CA PHE A 3 14.76 9.36 -8.17
C PHE A 3 13.83 10.20 -7.28
N ASP A 4 14.31 11.30 -6.75
CA ASP A 4 13.49 12.28 -6.02
C ASP A 4 12.65 13.15 -6.97
N ALA A 5 13.02 13.17 -8.26
CA ALA A 5 12.34 13.90 -9.30
C ALA A 5 11.01 13.26 -9.73
N THR A 6 10.91 11.91 -9.73
CA THR A 6 9.74 11.20 -10.29
C THR A 6 8.50 11.37 -9.41
N ARG A 7 8.67 11.32 -8.10
CA ARG A 7 7.59 11.48 -7.12
C ARG A 7 7.04 12.91 -7.06
N LYS A 8 7.93 13.89 -6.93
CA LYS A 8 7.54 15.30 -7.06
C LYS A 8 6.83 15.54 -8.39
N THR A 9 7.23 14.81 -9.43
CA THR A 9 6.67 14.93 -10.77
C THR A 9 5.23 14.44 -10.83
N LEU A 10 4.87 13.27 -10.25
CA LEU A 10 3.48 12.78 -10.25
C LEU A 10 2.56 13.69 -9.44
N LEU A 11 2.92 14.02 -8.18
CA LEU A 11 2.13 14.90 -7.34
C LEU A 11 2.02 16.33 -7.90
N MET A 12 3.04 16.82 -8.60
CA MET A 12 2.97 18.11 -9.28
C MET A 12 2.11 18.05 -10.54
N ARG A 13 2.23 16.98 -11.32
CA ARG A 13 1.45 16.79 -12.55
C ARG A 13 -0.03 16.62 -12.27
N VAL A 14 -0.40 15.79 -11.28
CA VAL A 14 -1.80 15.50 -10.94
C VAL A 14 -2.56 16.73 -10.40
N LYS A 15 -1.87 17.78 -9.96
CA LYS A 15 -2.48 19.07 -9.65
C LYS A 15 -3.06 19.77 -10.88
N ASN A 16 -2.52 19.48 -12.06
CA ASN A 16 -3.07 19.97 -13.31
C ASN A 16 -4.22 19.10 -13.77
N ARG A 17 -5.45 19.54 -13.54
CA ARG A 17 -6.69 18.81 -13.91
C ARG A 17 -6.79 18.50 -15.41
N LYS A 18 -5.97 19.09 -16.26
CA LYS A 18 -5.93 18.81 -17.71
C LYS A 18 -5.00 17.65 -18.05
N ASP A 19 -4.14 17.21 -17.13
CA ASP A 19 -3.24 16.07 -17.31
C ASP A 19 -3.95 14.77 -16.91
N GLN A 20 -4.79 14.25 -17.82
CA GLN A 20 -5.53 13.01 -17.60
C GLN A 20 -4.60 11.83 -17.33
N GLN A 21 -3.45 11.76 -18.01
CA GLN A 21 -2.50 10.68 -17.83
C GLN A 21 -1.94 10.64 -16.40
N SER A 22 -1.65 11.78 -15.80
CA SER A 22 -1.18 11.82 -14.41
C SER A 22 -2.25 11.40 -13.41
N TRP A 23 -3.52 11.68 -13.71
CA TRP A 23 -4.63 11.20 -12.91
C TRP A 23 -4.82 9.70 -13.02
N ASP A 24 -4.74 9.13 -14.21
CA ASP A 24 -4.83 7.68 -14.42
C ASP A 24 -3.69 6.95 -13.69
N GLU A 25 -2.48 7.50 -13.75
CA GLU A 25 -1.32 7.01 -13.00
C GLU A 25 -1.55 7.09 -11.48
N PHE A 26 -2.09 8.20 -10.99
CA PHE A 26 -2.47 8.37 -9.59
C PHE A 26 -3.49 7.31 -9.15
N VAL A 27 -4.56 7.14 -9.90
CA VAL A 27 -5.59 6.13 -9.61
C VAL A 27 -5.00 4.72 -9.63
N HIS A 28 -4.13 4.41 -10.60
CA HIS A 28 -3.48 3.12 -10.70
C HIS A 28 -2.72 2.75 -9.42
N TYR A 29 -1.94 3.69 -8.87
CA TYR A 29 -1.14 3.42 -7.68
C TYR A 29 -1.91 3.56 -6.36
N TYR A 30 -2.83 4.51 -6.24
CA TYR A 30 -3.44 4.79 -4.94
C TYR A 30 -4.81 4.16 -4.73
N LYS A 31 -5.56 3.81 -5.78
CA LYS A 31 -6.85 3.10 -5.62
C LYS A 31 -6.70 1.78 -4.85
N PRO A 32 -5.71 0.90 -5.14
CA PRO A 32 -5.54 -0.32 -4.37
C PRO A 32 -5.17 -0.07 -2.90
N TYR A 33 -4.37 0.94 -2.61
CA TYR A 33 -4.05 1.34 -1.25
C TYR A 33 -5.29 1.85 -0.51
N ILE A 34 -6.07 2.77 -1.11
CA ILE A 34 -7.33 3.29 -0.55
C ILE A 34 -8.31 2.14 -0.27
N TYR A 35 -8.42 1.20 -1.22
CA TYR A 35 -9.27 0.02 -1.05
C TYR A 35 -8.87 -0.81 0.16
N ARG A 36 -7.58 -1.07 0.36
CA ARG A 36 -7.07 -1.80 1.53
C ARG A 36 -7.44 -1.09 2.83
N VAL A 37 -7.18 0.22 2.90
CA VAL A 37 -7.52 1.03 4.08
C VAL A 37 -9.01 0.89 4.42
N ILE A 38 -9.90 1.06 3.45
CA ILE A 38 -11.35 0.99 3.67
C ILE A 38 -11.83 -0.44 3.97
N LYS A 39 -11.26 -1.45 3.30
CA LYS A 39 -11.65 -2.86 3.44
C LYS A 39 -11.42 -3.42 4.84
N ASN A 40 -10.49 -2.86 5.60
CA ASN A 40 -10.27 -3.23 7.00
C ASN A 40 -11.48 -2.90 7.89
N ALA A 41 -12.25 -1.91 7.54
CA ALA A 41 -13.42 -1.49 8.27
C ALA A 41 -14.73 -1.98 7.61
N ILE A 42 -14.84 -1.89 6.28
CA ILE A 42 -16.07 -2.18 5.53
C ILE A 42 -16.05 -3.62 5.00
N THR A 43 -17.08 -4.41 5.35
CA THR A 43 -17.19 -5.80 4.92
C THR A 43 -17.81 -5.93 3.52
N SER A 44 -18.84 -5.12 3.23
CA SER A 44 -19.54 -5.11 1.95
C SER A 44 -18.60 -4.60 0.84
N HIS A 45 -18.46 -5.38 -0.23
CA HIS A 45 -17.65 -4.98 -1.38
C HIS A 45 -18.21 -3.75 -2.07
N HIS A 46 -19.55 -3.68 -2.23
CA HIS A 46 -20.22 -2.55 -2.86
C HIS A 46 -20.00 -1.25 -2.09
N ASP A 47 -20.21 -1.27 -0.77
CA ASP A 47 -20.00 -0.08 0.06
C ASP A 47 -18.52 0.34 0.06
N CYS A 48 -17.61 -0.65 0.04
CA CYS A 48 -16.17 -0.39 -0.05
C CYS A 48 -15.81 0.36 -1.34
N GLU A 49 -16.29 -0.12 -2.51
CA GLU A 49 -16.03 0.54 -3.80
C GLU A 49 -16.64 1.94 -3.86
N ASP A 50 -17.83 2.16 -3.30
CA ASP A 50 -18.46 3.49 -3.21
C ASP A 50 -17.59 4.47 -2.40
N LEU A 51 -17.10 4.03 -1.24
CA LEU A 51 -16.22 4.85 -0.40
C LEU A 51 -14.84 5.10 -1.05
N VAL A 52 -14.32 4.14 -1.80
CA VAL A 52 -13.10 4.32 -2.61
C VAL A 52 -13.30 5.42 -3.65
N GLN A 53 -14.42 5.37 -4.38
CA GLN A 53 -14.73 6.40 -5.38
C GLN A 53 -14.86 7.78 -4.74
N LYS A 54 -15.60 7.89 -3.62
CA LYS A 54 -15.74 9.16 -2.88
C LYS A 54 -14.38 9.69 -2.41
N THR A 55 -13.49 8.81 -1.96
CA THR A 55 -12.13 9.18 -1.56
C THR A 55 -11.35 9.73 -2.75
N LEU A 56 -11.39 9.04 -3.91
CA LEU A 56 -10.71 9.48 -5.13
C LEU A 56 -11.24 10.83 -5.63
N VAL A 57 -12.57 11.04 -5.62
CA VAL A 57 -13.18 12.33 -5.99
C VAL A 57 -12.65 13.43 -5.07
N THR A 58 -12.63 13.21 -3.76
CA THR A 58 -12.08 14.20 -2.82
C THR A 58 -10.58 14.46 -3.05
N CYS A 59 -9.81 13.42 -3.39
CA CYS A 59 -8.41 13.61 -3.79
C CYS A 59 -8.33 14.50 -5.04
N TRP A 60 -9.12 14.22 -6.08
CA TRP A 60 -9.18 15.02 -7.28
C TRP A 60 -9.50 16.50 -7.01
N GLU A 61 -10.45 16.76 -6.13
CA GLU A 61 -10.87 18.12 -5.77
C GLU A 61 -9.80 18.86 -4.98
N LYS A 62 -9.12 18.19 -4.04
CA LYS A 62 -8.21 18.84 -3.09
C LYS A 62 -6.75 18.85 -3.52
N LEU A 63 -6.32 17.96 -4.42
CA LEU A 63 -4.93 17.88 -4.88
C LEU A 63 -4.38 19.18 -5.47
N PRO A 64 -5.14 19.99 -6.24
CA PRO A 64 -4.62 21.26 -6.77
C PRO A 64 -4.13 22.23 -5.69
N GLU A 65 -4.80 22.25 -4.54
CA GLU A 65 -4.51 23.14 -3.40
C GLU A 65 -3.65 22.46 -2.33
N TYR A 66 -3.38 21.15 -2.47
CA TYR A 66 -2.62 20.40 -1.48
C TYR A 66 -1.14 20.77 -1.54
N GLU A 67 -0.62 21.32 -0.44
CA GLU A 67 0.79 21.59 -0.25
C GLU A 67 1.43 20.39 0.48
N TYR A 68 2.23 19.63 -0.26
CA TYR A 68 2.95 18.49 0.30
C TYR A 68 4.17 18.97 1.09
N ASP A 69 4.13 18.73 2.40
CA ASP A 69 5.26 18.93 3.31
C ASP A 69 5.69 17.57 3.90
N PRO A 70 6.81 17.00 3.44
CA PRO A 70 7.29 15.71 3.93
C PRO A 70 7.77 15.75 5.38
N GLN A 71 8.03 16.94 5.96
CA GLN A 71 8.40 17.10 7.36
C GLN A 71 7.18 17.02 8.27
N ARG A 72 6.00 17.38 7.77
CA ARG A 72 4.76 17.36 8.54
C ARG A 72 4.09 15.98 8.50
N SER A 73 3.85 15.45 7.32
CA SER A 73 3.24 14.13 7.16
C SER A 73 3.51 13.54 5.79
N LYS A 74 3.46 12.20 5.71
CA LYS A 74 3.58 11.50 4.43
C LYS A 74 2.29 11.62 3.62
N PHE A 75 2.42 11.64 2.30
CA PHE A 75 1.26 11.77 1.42
C PHE A 75 0.21 10.67 1.62
N ARG A 76 0.65 9.43 1.87
CA ARG A 76 -0.24 8.31 2.20
C ARG A 76 -1.10 8.56 3.45
N THR A 77 -0.57 9.29 4.45
CA THR A 77 -1.29 9.64 5.68
C THR A 77 -2.44 10.59 5.36
N TRP A 78 -2.22 11.57 4.50
CA TRP A 78 -3.28 12.45 4.02
C TRP A 78 -4.41 11.69 3.29
N ILE A 79 -4.06 10.75 2.40
CA ILE A 79 -5.05 9.89 1.73
C ILE A 79 -5.81 9.03 2.75
N CYS A 80 -5.09 8.42 3.70
CA CYS A 80 -5.68 7.59 4.76
C CYS A 80 -6.68 8.40 5.60
N THR A 81 -6.38 9.65 5.91
CA THR A 81 -7.28 10.56 6.65
C THR A 81 -8.59 10.78 5.87
N ILE A 82 -8.51 11.02 4.56
CA ILE A 82 -9.71 11.19 3.73
C ILE A 82 -10.56 9.91 3.73
N ALA A 83 -9.92 8.75 3.47
CA ALA A 83 -10.59 7.46 3.44
C ALA A 83 -11.28 7.15 4.78
N ARG A 84 -10.56 7.35 5.89
CA ARG A 84 -11.08 7.16 7.24
C ARG A 84 -12.31 8.04 7.51
N ASN A 85 -12.26 9.31 7.14
CA ASN A 85 -13.38 10.21 7.36
C ASN A 85 -14.66 9.74 6.64
N TYR A 86 -14.53 9.15 5.45
CA TYR A 86 -15.66 8.53 4.75
C TYR A 86 -16.15 7.25 5.44
N VAL A 87 -15.27 6.42 5.95
CA VAL A 87 -15.65 5.23 6.75
C VAL A 87 -16.43 5.66 7.99
N MET A 88 -15.92 6.63 8.74
CA MET A 88 -16.60 7.11 9.96
C MET A 88 -17.97 7.75 9.65
N LYS A 89 -18.05 8.50 8.55
CA LYS A 89 -19.34 9.04 8.07
C LYS A 89 -20.31 7.93 7.71
N PHE A 90 -19.87 6.90 6.98
CA PHE A 90 -20.70 5.76 6.59
C PHE A 90 -21.32 5.07 7.82
N TYR A 91 -20.55 4.83 8.86
CA TYR A 91 -21.06 4.22 10.09
C TYR A 91 -22.05 5.09 10.83
N ARG A 92 -21.82 6.40 10.90
CA ARG A 92 -22.79 7.34 11.49
C ARG A 92 -24.11 7.36 10.73
N ASP A 93 -24.04 7.42 9.40
CA ASP A 93 -25.21 7.54 8.52
C ASP A 93 -26.05 6.24 8.49
N THR A 94 -25.40 5.08 8.62
CA THR A 94 -26.09 3.78 8.56
C THR A 94 -26.51 3.23 9.93
N GLY A 95 -26.05 3.82 11.02
CA GLY A 95 -26.28 3.30 12.39
C GLY A 95 -25.69 1.91 12.63
N ARG A 96 -24.82 1.44 11.71
CA ARG A 96 -24.18 0.13 11.80
C ARG A 96 -22.87 0.25 12.55
N TYR A 97 -22.90 -0.02 13.84
CA TYR A 97 -21.67 -0.23 14.60
C TYR A 97 -21.10 -1.62 14.28
N SER A 98 -19.83 -1.72 14.01
CA SER A 98 -19.14 -2.98 13.80
C SER A 98 -17.90 -3.02 14.70
N ASP A 99 -17.64 -4.16 15.37
CA ASP A 99 -16.43 -4.43 16.16
C ASP A 99 -15.12 -4.17 15.38
N LYS A 100 -15.22 -4.07 14.07
CA LYS A 100 -14.08 -3.70 13.18
C LYS A 100 -13.71 -2.23 13.25
N ILE A 101 -14.58 -1.35 13.78
CA ILE A 101 -14.24 0.06 14.00
C ILE A 101 -13.13 0.20 15.03
N ASP A 102 -13.06 -0.69 16.01
CA ASP A 102 -12.00 -0.67 17.03
C ASP A 102 -10.61 -0.79 16.40
N ASN A 103 -10.48 -1.52 15.28
CA ASN A 103 -9.25 -1.60 14.49
C ASN A 103 -8.96 -0.32 13.68
N PHE A 104 -9.95 0.55 13.53
CA PHE A 104 -9.88 1.84 12.82
C PHE A 104 -9.78 3.03 13.79
N GLY A 105 -9.64 2.75 15.08
CA GLY A 105 -9.34 3.71 16.12
C GLY A 105 -10.53 4.28 16.86
N GLY A 106 -11.31 3.41 17.53
CA GLY A 106 -12.18 3.83 18.61
C GLY A 106 -13.64 4.06 18.27
N GLU A 107 -14.41 4.41 19.29
CA GLU A 107 -15.85 4.64 19.25
C GLU A 107 -16.26 5.66 18.17
N VAL A 108 -17.47 5.50 17.64
CA VAL A 108 -18.09 6.47 16.72
C VAL A 108 -18.20 7.81 17.42
N GLY A 109 -17.27 8.71 17.16
CA GLY A 109 -17.21 10.02 17.80
C GLY A 109 -15.80 10.46 18.18
N ASP A 110 -14.88 9.53 18.42
CA ASP A 110 -13.50 9.89 18.74
C ASP A 110 -12.73 10.25 17.46
N GLN A 111 -12.17 11.45 17.46
CA GLN A 111 -11.17 11.83 16.47
C GLN A 111 -9.87 11.15 16.86
N LEU A 112 -9.42 10.17 16.02
CA LEU A 112 -8.07 9.65 16.15
C LEU A 112 -7.07 10.80 16.09
N SER A 113 -6.05 10.71 16.94
CA SER A 113 -4.91 11.59 16.84
C SER A 113 -4.14 11.35 15.52
N GLU A 114 -3.44 12.37 15.02
CA GLU A 114 -2.58 12.23 13.83
C GLU A 114 -1.61 11.03 13.93
N PRO A 115 -0.95 10.75 15.08
CA PRO A 115 -0.08 9.59 15.22
C PRO A 115 -0.78 8.23 15.06
N GLU A 116 -2.05 8.12 15.44
CA GLU A 116 -2.82 6.87 15.28
C GLU A 116 -3.20 6.64 13.82
N ILE A 117 -3.61 7.68 13.12
CA ILE A 117 -3.86 7.63 11.67
C ILE A 117 -2.57 7.26 10.93
N GLU A 118 -1.44 7.81 11.34
CA GLU A 118 -0.15 7.50 10.72
C GLU A 118 0.25 6.03 10.90
N LYS A 119 0.00 5.44 12.07
CA LYS A 119 0.24 4.01 12.30
C LYS A 119 -0.61 3.11 11.38
N ILE A 120 -1.88 3.44 11.20
CA ILE A 120 -2.77 2.71 10.29
C ILE A 120 -2.27 2.86 8.85
N ALA A 121 -1.99 4.09 8.43
CA ALA A 121 -1.49 4.40 7.10
C ALA A 121 -0.18 3.65 6.81
N GLU A 122 0.75 3.65 7.77
CA GLU A 122 2.03 2.95 7.66
C GLU A 122 1.85 1.45 7.49
N LYS A 123 1.05 0.81 8.36
CA LYS A 123 0.79 -0.63 8.31
C LYS A 123 0.23 -1.07 6.97
N GLU A 124 -0.83 -0.38 6.50
CA GLU A 124 -1.48 -0.73 5.25
C GLU A 124 -0.60 -0.42 4.04
N TRP A 125 0.22 0.64 4.13
CA TRP A 125 1.19 0.99 3.12
C TRP A 125 2.27 -0.08 2.96
N GLN A 126 2.86 -0.52 4.05
CA GLN A 126 3.89 -1.57 4.02
C GLN A 126 3.38 -2.86 3.37
N LEU A 127 2.16 -3.28 3.72
CA LEU A 127 1.52 -4.44 3.11
C LEU A 127 1.24 -4.23 1.61
N TYR A 128 0.77 -3.05 1.24
CA TYR A 128 0.51 -2.70 -0.15
C TYR A 128 1.79 -2.69 -1.00
N ILE A 129 2.82 -1.96 -0.56
CA ILE A 129 4.08 -1.84 -1.28
C ILE A 129 4.80 -3.19 -1.40
N SER A 130 4.75 -4.02 -0.36
CA SER A 130 5.35 -5.36 -0.40
C SER A 130 4.68 -6.25 -1.46
N ASN A 131 3.34 -6.22 -1.54
CA ASN A 131 2.59 -6.95 -2.56
C ASN A 131 2.85 -6.41 -3.98
N LEU A 132 2.89 -5.09 -4.13
CA LEU A 132 3.18 -4.45 -5.42
C LEU A 132 4.60 -4.79 -5.89
N ALA A 133 5.60 -4.71 -4.99
CA ALA A 133 6.97 -5.08 -5.29
C ALA A 133 7.09 -6.56 -5.70
N TRP A 134 6.40 -7.45 -4.98
CA TRP A 134 6.38 -8.86 -5.32
C TRP A 134 5.81 -9.09 -6.72
N ASN A 135 4.69 -8.48 -7.06
CA ASN A 135 4.08 -8.60 -8.38
C ASN A 135 4.99 -8.08 -9.51
N ASN A 136 5.73 -7.00 -9.23
CA ASN A 136 6.65 -6.42 -10.21
C ASN A 136 7.85 -7.32 -10.51
N ILE A 137 8.36 -8.04 -9.50
CA ILE A 137 9.60 -8.82 -9.66
C ILE A 137 9.38 -10.30 -9.89
N SER A 138 8.20 -10.86 -9.60
CA SER A 138 7.96 -12.30 -9.64
C SER A 138 8.25 -12.91 -11.02
N ASN A 139 7.95 -12.20 -12.10
CA ASN A 139 8.21 -12.65 -13.47
C ASN A 139 9.69 -12.55 -13.90
N ASP A 140 10.54 -11.96 -13.08
CA ASP A 140 11.98 -11.79 -13.38
C ASP A 140 12.84 -12.96 -12.91
N PHE A 141 12.22 -13.99 -12.33
CA PHE A 141 12.89 -15.16 -11.82
C PHE A 141 12.45 -16.42 -12.53
N ASP A 142 13.43 -17.18 -13.01
CA ASP A 142 13.21 -18.48 -13.60
C ASP A 142 13.61 -19.60 -12.63
N GLY A 143 13.09 -20.82 -12.88
CA GLY A 143 13.42 -22.03 -12.15
C GLY A 143 12.99 -21.97 -10.67
N ASN A 144 13.81 -22.53 -9.79
CA ASN A 144 13.46 -22.78 -8.39
C ASN A 144 13.57 -21.56 -7.47
N ALA A 145 13.88 -20.35 -7.99
CA ALA A 145 14.22 -19.20 -7.14
C ALA A 145 13.03 -18.72 -6.29
N LEU A 146 11.87 -18.55 -6.93
CA LEU A 146 10.66 -18.10 -6.21
C LEU A 146 10.14 -19.17 -5.26
N GLU A 147 10.11 -20.43 -5.72
CA GLU A 147 9.65 -21.56 -4.91
C GLU A 147 10.54 -21.76 -3.67
N CYS A 148 11.86 -21.67 -3.85
CA CYS A 148 12.82 -21.67 -2.77
C CYS A 148 12.57 -20.53 -1.77
N PHE A 149 12.36 -19.31 -2.27
CA PHE A 149 12.06 -18.16 -1.42
C PHE A 149 10.75 -18.35 -0.64
N MET A 150 9.68 -18.81 -1.30
CA MET A 150 8.38 -19.04 -0.67
C MET A 150 8.47 -20.10 0.42
N MET A 151 9.03 -21.29 0.13
CA MET A 151 9.18 -22.36 1.10
C MET A 151 9.99 -21.93 2.33
N MET A 152 11.10 -21.18 2.12
CA MET A 152 11.91 -20.65 3.21
C MET A 152 11.15 -19.59 4.03
N SER A 153 10.27 -18.81 3.40
CA SER A 153 9.45 -17.79 4.07
C SER A 153 8.32 -18.41 4.88
N GLU A 154 7.84 -19.58 4.48
CA GLU A 154 6.87 -20.42 5.23
C GLU A 154 7.49 -21.17 6.41
N GLY A 155 8.82 -21.06 6.58
CA GLY A 155 9.54 -21.62 7.72
C GLY A 155 10.18 -22.98 7.47
N LEU A 156 10.21 -23.49 6.23
CA LEU A 156 10.93 -24.73 5.92
C LEU A 156 12.46 -24.52 6.11
N SER A 157 13.13 -25.55 6.61
CA SER A 157 14.58 -25.52 6.72
C SER A 157 15.26 -25.61 5.34
N ALA A 158 16.45 -25.04 5.21
CA ALA A 158 17.22 -25.10 3.96
C ALA A 158 17.49 -26.55 3.50
N ALA A 159 17.64 -27.50 4.43
CA ALA A 159 17.80 -28.91 4.14
C ALA A 159 16.53 -29.51 3.50
N ALA A 160 15.34 -29.20 4.07
CA ALA A 160 14.07 -29.68 3.53
C ALA A 160 13.78 -29.08 2.14
N VAL A 161 14.10 -27.79 1.93
CA VAL A 161 13.97 -27.14 0.62
C VAL A 161 14.93 -27.75 -0.40
N SER A 162 16.18 -28.01 0.00
CA SER A 162 17.21 -28.66 -0.81
C SER A 162 16.74 -30.03 -1.33
N GLU A 163 16.19 -30.85 -0.43
CA GLU A 163 15.63 -32.18 -0.76
C GLU A 163 14.44 -32.07 -1.73
N LYS A 164 13.47 -31.19 -1.42
CA LYS A 164 12.26 -31.01 -2.25
C LYS A 164 12.56 -30.51 -3.67
N LEU A 165 13.52 -29.61 -3.81
CA LEU A 165 13.86 -28.99 -5.10
C LEU A 165 14.99 -29.70 -5.84
N GLY A 166 15.62 -30.70 -5.25
CA GLY A 166 16.76 -31.43 -5.85
C GLY A 166 17.99 -30.55 -6.08
N ILE A 167 18.23 -29.55 -5.24
CA ILE A 167 19.34 -28.60 -5.33
C ILE A 167 20.19 -28.66 -4.07
N THR A 168 21.42 -28.10 -4.10
CA THR A 168 22.26 -28.07 -2.91
C THR A 168 21.76 -27.06 -1.86
N VAL A 169 22.04 -27.29 -0.58
CA VAL A 169 21.73 -26.34 0.50
C VAL A 169 22.36 -24.96 0.25
N GLY A 170 23.58 -24.94 -0.30
CA GLY A 170 24.26 -23.70 -0.72
C GLY A 170 23.45 -22.95 -1.78
N SER A 171 22.90 -23.67 -2.78
CA SER A 171 22.04 -23.08 -3.81
C SER A 171 20.77 -22.48 -3.20
N VAL A 172 20.16 -23.13 -2.20
CA VAL A 172 18.97 -22.61 -1.49
C VAL A 172 19.25 -21.23 -0.91
N TYR A 173 20.36 -21.05 -0.21
CA TYR A 173 20.72 -19.75 0.36
C TYR A 173 21.01 -18.69 -0.70
N VAL A 174 21.68 -19.06 -1.79
CA VAL A 174 21.97 -18.14 -2.90
C VAL A 174 20.68 -17.67 -3.57
N LEU A 175 19.75 -18.59 -3.87
CA LEU A 175 18.47 -18.26 -4.50
C LEU A 175 17.61 -17.39 -3.59
N LYS A 176 17.47 -17.76 -2.31
CA LYS A 176 16.76 -16.93 -1.32
C LYS A 176 17.34 -15.52 -1.25
N LYS A 177 18.66 -15.40 -1.13
CA LYS A 177 19.33 -14.09 -1.06
C LYS A 177 19.05 -13.25 -2.30
N ARG A 178 19.14 -13.84 -3.50
CA ARG A 178 18.89 -13.16 -4.77
C ARG A 178 17.48 -12.57 -4.83
N VAL A 179 16.45 -13.35 -4.45
CA VAL A 179 15.05 -12.87 -4.41
C VAL A 179 14.88 -11.79 -3.35
N THR A 180 15.41 -12.02 -2.13
CA THR A 180 15.33 -11.06 -1.03
C THR A 180 15.93 -9.70 -1.39
N GLU A 181 17.13 -9.68 -1.99
CA GLU A 181 17.80 -8.43 -2.37
C GLU A 181 17.05 -7.67 -3.47
N LYS A 182 16.46 -8.40 -4.44
CA LYS A 182 15.67 -7.76 -5.49
C LYS A 182 14.36 -7.21 -4.94
N LEU A 183 13.67 -7.98 -4.09
CA LEU A 183 12.45 -7.54 -3.43
C LEU A 183 12.69 -6.29 -2.57
N TYR A 184 13.75 -6.29 -1.77
CA TYR A 184 14.11 -5.15 -0.94
C TYR A 184 14.40 -3.88 -1.76
N ARG A 185 15.13 -4.02 -2.87
CA ARG A 185 15.39 -2.90 -3.78
C ARG A 185 14.12 -2.34 -4.39
N GLU A 186 13.20 -3.21 -4.81
CA GLU A 186 11.93 -2.79 -5.41
C GLU A 186 11.00 -2.14 -4.37
N ILE A 187 10.91 -2.69 -3.14
CA ILE A 187 10.16 -2.06 -2.03
C ILE A 187 10.69 -0.64 -1.78
N ASN A 188 11.99 -0.48 -1.64
CA ASN A 188 12.59 0.84 -1.39
C ASN A 188 12.38 1.81 -2.57
N ARG A 189 12.39 1.32 -3.81
CA ARG A 189 12.09 2.14 -4.98
C ARG A 189 10.65 2.63 -4.93
N LEU A 190 9.69 1.70 -4.77
CA LEU A 190 8.26 2.04 -4.72
C LEU A 190 7.91 2.94 -3.53
N ASP A 191 8.45 2.64 -2.35
CA ASP A 191 8.21 3.48 -1.17
C ASP A 191 8.72 4.91 -1.38
N ARG A 192 9.87 5.06 -2.01
CA ARG A 192 10.42 6.36 -2.35
C ARG A 192 9.63 7.08 -3.44
N ASP A 193 9.16 6.33 -4.46
CA ASP A 193 8.48 6.90 -5.62
C ASP A 193 7.01 7.27 -5.34
N LEU A 194 6.36 6.61 -4.39
CA LEU A 194 4.94 6.76 -4.12
C LEU A 194 4.58 7.33 -2.72
N ASN A 195 5.59 7.66 -1.88
CA ASN A 195 5.31 8.05 -0.50
C ASN A 195 5.57 9.56 -0.21
#